data_b548cda8e76b958a22379d616cd4c981
#
_entry.id   b548cda8e76b958a22379d616cd4c981
#
_cell.length_a   1.000
_cell.length_b   1.000
_cell.length_c   1.000
_cell.angle_alpha   90.00
_cell.angle_beta   90.00
_cell.angle_gamma   90.00
#
_symmetry.space_group_name_H-M   'P 1'
#
loop_
_entity.id
_entity.type
_entity.pdbx_description
1 polymer ?
#
loop_
_entity_poly.entity_id
_entity_poly.type
_entity_poly.pdbx_seq_one_letter_code
_entity_poly.pdbx_strand_id
1 'polypeptide(L)'
;IRTLRPDDEIKQESVPAIDQDKILKDPKRISFITKYILDHFAQKTKRNYQHYDFSKLTNISEVASAKKDVEEQKVKTKLQGFNSIFAVAGIPFVKLYYTEFKRQMEALPSNRRLKIATIFSYAPNEAEEDFGADENSESTEDLDQSSRDFLDMCIADYNEMFGTSYDTSAEKFQNYYKDVSLRMKNREIDLLIVVNMFLTGFDATTLNTLWVDKNLRMHGLIQAYSRTNRILNSIKSFGNIVCF
;
A
#
# COMPACT_ATOMS: atom_id res chain seq x y z
N ILE A 1 26.05 18.68 -20.44
CA ILE A 1 25.33 18.15 -19.25
C ILE A 1 25.64 19.13 -18.12
N ARG A 2 24.68 19.95 -17.74
CA ARG A 2 24.82 20.88 -16.64
C ARG A 2 24.47 20.09 -15.38
N THR A 3 25.41 19.78 -14.54
CA THR A 3 25.17 19.24 -13.21
C THR A 3 24.54 20.36 -12.38
N LEU A 4 23.27 20.18 -12.00
CA LEU A 4 22.61 21.05 -11.01
C LEU A 4 23.38 20.94 -9.69
N ARG A 5 23.72 22.07 -9.09
CA ARG A 5 24.30 22.11 -7.75
C ARG A 5 23.19 21.78 -6.74
N PRO A 6 23.50 21.25 -5.54
CA PRO A 6 22.50 20.96 -4.52
C PRO A 6 21.60 22.14 -4.16
N ASP A 7 22.09 23.38 -4.35
CA ASP A 7 21.38 24.62 -4.05
C ASP A 7 20.54 25.14 -5.23
N ASP A 8 20.57 24.48 -6.39
CA ASP A 8 19.80 24.84 -7.59
C ASP A 8 18.41 24.16 -7.60
N GLU A 9 17.85 23.80 -6.44
CA GLU A 9 16.46 23.39 -6.35
C GLU A 9 15.56 24.50 -6.87
N ILE A 10 14.99 24.30 -8.05
CA ILE A 10 13.92 25.17 -8.56
C ILE A 10 12.77 25.06 -7.57
N LYS A 11 12.59 26.08 -6.75
CA LYS A 11 11.44 26.13 -5.83
C LYS A 11 10.18 25.97 -6.66
N GLN A 12 9.28 25.09 -6.24
CA GLN A 12 8.01 24.83 -6.91
C GLN A 12 7.21 26.11 -7.22
N GLU A 13 7.41 27.16 -6.43
CA GLU A 13 6.84 28.50 -6.58
C GLU A 13 7.36 29.28 -7.81
N SER A 14 8.44 28.82 -8.46
CA SER A 14 9.08 29.57 -9.55
C SER A 14 8.53 29.28 -10.94
N VAL A 15 7.50 28.42 -11.08
CA VAL A 15 6.83 28.15 -12.35
C VAL A 15 5.32 28.40 -12.21
N PRO A 16 4.88 29.66 -12.23
CA PRO A 16 3.48 30.01 -11.95
C PRO A 16 2.45 29.55 -12.98
N ALA A 17 2.88 28.91 -14.07
CA ALA A 17 2.00 28.47 -15.16
C ALA A 17 1.61 26.98 -15.10
N ILE A 18 2.15 26.17 -14.16
CA ILE A 18 1.88 24.75 -14.11
C ILE A 18 1.12 24.42 -12.82
N ASP A 19 -0.16 24.13 -12.96
CA ASP A 19 -0.99 23.57 -11.89
C ASP A 19 -0.60 22.09 -11.69
N GLN A 20 0.36 21.84 -10.78
CA GLN A 20 0.88 20.51 -10.51
C GLN A 20 -0.21 19.56 -10.02
N ASP A 21 -1.13 20.06 -9.20
CA ASP A 21 -2.24 19.29 -8.65
C ASP A 21 -3.15 18.78 -9.78
N LYS A 22 -3.42 19.63 -10.77
CA LYS A 22 -4.20 19.25 -11.94
C LYS A 22 -3.51 18.20 -12.81
N ILE A 23 -2.18 18.31 -12.98
CA ILE A 23 -1.41 17.34 -13.75
C ILE A 23 -1.35 15.99 -13.03
N LEU A 24 -1.08 16.00 -11.73
CA LEU A 24 -0.97 14.79 -10.93
C LEU A 24 -2.31 14.04 -10.84
N LYS A 25 -3.43 14.76 -10.82
CA LYS A 25 -4.80 14.19 -10.78
C LYS A 25 -5.40 13.95 -12.17
N ASP A 26 -4.64 14.16 -13.26
CA ASP A 26 -5.15 13.93 -14.61
C ASP A 26 -5.63 12.48 -14.79
N PRO A 27 -6.90 12.25 -15.20
CA PRO A 27 -7.46 10.90 -15.33
C PRO A 27 -6.67 10.00 -16.29
N LYS A 28 -6.04 10.58 -17.32
CA LYS A 28 -5.21 9.81 -18.25
C LYS A 28 -3.93 9.32 -17.55
N ARG A 29 -3.29 10.18 -16.75
CA ARG A 29 -2.11 9.81 -15.97
C ARG A 29 -2.46 8.68 -14.99
N ILE A 30 -3.53 8.83 -14.22
CA ILE A 30 -4.02 7.81 -13.28
C ILE A 30 -4.27 6.48 -14.00
N SER A 31 -4.96 6.54 -15.15
CA SER A 31 -5.26 5.34 -15.94
C SER A 31 -4.01 4.67 -16.51
N PHE A 32 -3.01 5.44 -16.99
CA PHE A 32 -1.76 4.89 -17.49
C PHE A 32 -0.91 4.25 -16.38
N ILE A 33 -0.80 4.87 -15.21
CA ILE A 33 -0.07 4.31 -14.09
C ILE A 33 -0.74 3.02 -13.60
N THR A 34 -2.07 3.04 -13.43
CA THR A 34 -2.84 1.85 -13.07
C THR A 34 -2.61 0.70 -14.04
N LYS A 35 -2.72 1.00 -15.35
CA LYS A 35 -2.46 0.01 -16.40
C LYS A 35 -1.04 -0.51 -16.35
N TYR A 36 -0.05 0.36 -16.17
CA TYR A 36 1.35 -0.05 -16.05
C TYR A 36 1.56 -1.02 -14.88
N ILE A 37 0.99 -0.72 -13.70
CA ILE A 37 1.08 -1.60 -12.55
C ILE A 37 0.44 -2.95 -12.85
N LEU A 38 -0.77 -3.00 -13.42
CA LEU A 38 -1.46 -4.25 -13.75
C LEU A 38 -0.69 -5.10 -14.76
N ASP A 39 -0.14 -4.47 -15.81
CA ASP A 39 0.61 -5.17 -16.86
C ASP A 39 1.95 -5.74 -16.37
N HIS A 40 2.62 -5.05 -15.45
CA HIS A 40 3.94 -5.43 -14.95
C HIS A 40 3.90 -6.13 -13.58
N PHE A 41 2.73 -6.23 -12.95
CA PHE A 41 2.58 -6.81 -11.61
C PHE A 41 3.19 -8.20 -11.50
N ALA A 42 2.81 -9.10 -12.40
CA ALA A 42 3.26 -10.48 -12.38
C ALA A 42 4.78 -10.61 -12.55
N GLN A 43 5.38 -9.76 -13.40
CA GLN A 43 6.82 -9.73 -13.61
C GLN A 43 7.56 -9.21 -12.37
N LYS A 44 7.14 -8.05 -11.82
CA LYS A 44 7.81 -7.41 -10.70
C LYS A 44 7.68 -8.21 -9.41
N THR A 45 6.51 -8.81 -9.17
CA THR A 45 6.25 -9.63 -7.97
C THR A 45 6.61 -11.11 -8.17
N LYS A 46 7.16 -11.50 -9.32
CA LYS A 46 7.50 -12.89 -9.66
C LYS A 46 6.30 -13.85 -9.53
N ARG A 47 5.06 -13.34 -9.72
CA ARG A 47 3.81 -14.04 -9.45
C ARG A 47 3.70 -15.39 -10.18
N ASN A 48 4.21 -15.50 -11.40
CA ASN A 48 3.96 -16.66 -12.26
C ASN A 48 5.06 -17.72 -12.19
N TYR A 49 6.21 -17.44 -11.61
CA TYR A 49 7.36 -18.34 -11.71
C TYR A 49 8.10 -18.61 -10.40
N GLN A 50 7.87 -17.82 -9.34
CA GLN A 50 8.52 -18.05 -8.07
C GLN A 50 7.59 -18.79 -7.10
N HIS A 51 8.01 -20.01 -6.72
CA HIS A 51 7.31 -20.79 -5.70
C HIS A 51 8.24 -21.07 -4.53
N TYR A 52 7.70 -21.05 -3.31
CA TYR A 52 8.50 -21.29 -2.11
C TYR A 52 7.65 -21.82 -0.96
N ASP A 53 8.29 -22.57 -0.06
CA ASP A 53 7.65 -23.06 1.15
C ASP A 53 7.49 -21.92 2.16
N PHE A 54 6.33 -21.85 2.76
CA PHE A 54 5.97 -20.80 3.70
C PHE A 54 5.11 -21.34 4.83
N SER A 55 5.30 -20.78 6.04
CA SER A 55 4.46 -21.08 7.19
C SER A 55 3.34 -20.05 7.27
N LYS A 56 2.17 -20.41 6.76
CA LYS A 56 1.01 -19.54 6.62
C LYS A 56 0.16 -19.53 7.88
N LEU A 57 -0.19 -18.36 8.41
CA LEU A 57 -1.12 -18.20 9.51
C LEU A 57 -2.55 -18.46 9.02
N THR A 58 -3.32 -19.31 9.72
CA THR A 58 -4.67 -19.73 9.29
C THR A 58 -5.79 -19.02 10.04
N ASN A 59 -5.56 -18.60 11.29
CA ASN A 59 -6.55 -17.93 12.13
C ASN A 59 -6.35 -16.40 12.23
N ILE A 60 -6.09 -15.75 11.07
CA ILE A 60 -5.75 -14.31 11.00
C ILE A 60 -6.79 -13.42 11.67
N SER A 61 -8.06 -13.55 11.30
CA SER A 61 -9.12 -12.66 11.79
C SER A 61 -9.37 -12.84 13.29
N GLU A 62 -9.14 -14.05 13.81
CA GLU A 62 -9.19 -14.33 15.24
C GLU A 62 -8.05 -13.61 15.97
N VAL A 63 -6.81 -13.76 15.48
CA VAL A 63 -5.62 -13.09 16.04
C VAL A 63 -5.74 -11.57 15.95
N ALA A 64 -6.25 -11.05 14.83
CA ALA A 64 -6.41 -9.61 14.61
C ALA A 64 -7.44 -8.97 15.55
N SER A 65 -8.52 -9.69 15.87
CA SER A 65 -9.63 -9.19 16.68
C SER A 65 -9.51 -9.53 18.17
N ALA A 66 -8.49 -10.27 18.55
CA ALA A 66 -8.31 -10.72 19.93
C ALA A 66 -7.87 -9.58 20.87
N LYS A 67 -8.52 -9.49 22.03
CA LYS A 67 -8.13 -8.59 23.14
C LYS A 67 -7.04 -9.20 24.05
N LYS A 68 -6.78 -10.49 23.92
CA LYS A 68 -5.74 -11.25 24.63
C LYS A 68 -4.92 -12.03 23.62
N ASP A 69 -3.75 -12.48 24.04
CA ASP A 69 -2.91 -13.33 23.19
C ASP A 69 -3.67 -14.60 22.79
N VAL A 70 -3.82 -14.80 21.51
CA VAL A 70 -4.39 -15.99 20.88
C VAL A 70 -3.25 -16.76 20.23
N GLU A 71 -3.25 -18.08 20.38
CA GLU A 71 -2.26 -18.94 19.78
C GLU A 71 -2.34 -18.88 18.25
N GLU A 72 -1.23 -18.56 17.61
CA GLU A 72 -1.11 -18.52 16.15
C GLU A 72 -1.12 -19.94 15.58
N GLN A 73 -2.11 -20.24 14.76
CA GLN A 73 -2.20 -21.53 14.03
C GLN A 73 -1.53 -21.39 12.67
N LYS A 74 -0.47 -22.17 12.45
CA LYS A 74 0.32 -22.10 11.21
C LYS A 74 0.32 -23.43 10.46
N VAL A 75 0.18 -23.34 9.13
CA VAL A 75 0.24 -24.49 8.21
C VAL A 75 1.34 -24.25 7.18
N LYS A 76 2.18 -25.29 6.96
CA LYS A 76 3.17 -25.26 5.88
C LYS A 76 2.46 -25.38 4.54
N THR A 77 2.74 -24.46 3.64
CA THR A 77 2.16 -24.40 2.29
C THR A 77 3.16 -23.85 1.29
N LYS A 78 2.88 -24.01 0.01
CA LYS A 78 3.63 -23.36 -1.06
C LYS A 78 2.95 -22.06 -1.46
N LEU A 79 3.66 -20.96 -1.38
CA LEU A 79 3.21 -19.69 -1.92
C LEU A 79 3.76 -19.47 -3.33
N GLN A 80 3.05 -18.65 -4.08
CA GLN A 80 3.44 -18.24 -5.42
C GLN A 80 3.60 -16.73 -5.50
N GLY A 81 4.80 -16.29 -5.92
CA GLY A 81 5.15 -14.88 -6.05
C GLY A 81 5.10 -14.10 -4.75
N PHE A 82 5.23 -12.80 -4.89
CA PHE A 82 5.31 -11.83 -3.80
C PHE A 82 4.17 -10.81 -3.92
N ASN A 83 4.00 -9.99 -2.90
CA ASN A 83 3.07 -8.87 -2.91
C ASN A 83 3.77 -7.53 -3.07
N SER A 84 2.97 -6.47 -3.13
CA SER A 84 3.46 -5.12 -3.32
C SER A 84 2.68 -4.09 -2.52
N ILE A 85 3.31 -2.94 -2.31
CA ILE A 85 2.67 -1.72 -1.78
C ILE A 85 2.69 -0.65 -2.87
N PHE A 86 1.63 0.14 -2.96
CA PHE A 86 1.56 1.34 -3.77
C PHE A 86 1.37 2.57 -2.89
N ALA A 87 2.43 3.35 -2.78
CA ALA A 87 2.47 4.58 -2.02
C ALA A 87 2.02 5.76 -2.88
N VAL A 88 0.97 6.46 -2.44
CA VAL A 88 0.40 7.62 -3.15
C VAL A 88 0.45 8.88 -2.32
N ALA A 89 0.34 10.05 -2.95
CA ALA A 89 0.59 11.34 -2.32
C ALA A 89 -0.43 11.73 -1.24
N GLY A 90 -1.64 11.19 -1.27
CA GLY A 90 -2.67 11.51 -0.28
C GLY A 90 -3.99 10.80 -0.53
N ILE A 91 -4.96 11.00 0.36
CA ILE A 91 -6.28 10.36 0.29
C ILE A 91 -7.01 10.62 -1.05
N PRO A 92 -6.98 11.82 -1.65
CA PRO A 92 -7.58 12.03 -2.97
C PRO A 92 -7.01 11.10 -4.04
N PHE A 93 -5.72 10.80 -3.99
CA PHE A 93 -5.08 9.87 -4.91
C PHE A 93 -5.46 8.42 -4.63
N VAL A 94 -5.64 8.04 -3.34
CA VAL A 94 -6.18 6.72 -3.01
C VAL A 94 -7.53 6.53 -3.67
N LYS A 95 -8.44 7.52 -3.57
CA LYS A 95 -9.78 7.48 -4.18
C LYS A 95 -9.69 7.27 -5.70
N LEU A 96 -8.85 8.05 -6.38
CA LEU A 96 -8.66 7.98 -7.83
C LEU A 96 -8.09 6.61 -8.25
N TYR A 97 -7.01 6.17 -7.64
CA TYR A 97 -6.36 4.92 -8.02
C TYR A 97 -7.19 3.70 -7.67
N TYR A 98 -7.78 3.63 -6.47
CA TYR A 98 -8.60 2.48 -6.08
C TYR A 98 -9.78 2.28 -7.03
N THR A 99 -10.49 3.36 -7.38
CA THR A 99 -11.59 3.34 -8.34
C THR A 99 -11.12 2.90 -9.72
N GLU A 100 -9.98 3.42 -10.18
CA GLU A 100 -9.45 3.09 -11.50
C GLU A 100 -8.93 1.63 -11.56
N PHE A 101 -8.31 1.12 -10.48
CA PHE A 101 -7.97 -0.30 -10.38
C PHE A 101 -9.21 -1.20 -10.49
N LYS A 102 -10.28 -0.90 -9.76
CA LYS A 102 -11.54 -1.65 -9.86
C LYS A 102 -12.04 -1.68 -11.30
N ARG A 103 -12.14 -0.50 -11.93
CA ARG A 103 -12.60 -0.36 -13.32
C ARG A 103 -11.77 -1.17 -14.32
N GLN A 104 -10.44 -1.08 -14.24
CA GLN A 104 -9.58 -1.82 -15.17
C GLN A 104 -9.58 -3.32 -14.90
N MET A 105 -9.67 -3.75 -13.64
CA MET A 105 -9.72 -5.16 -13.29
C MET A 105 -11.03 -5.84 -13.72
N GLU A 106 -12.14 -5.13 -13.84
CA GLU A 106 -13.39 -5.69 -14.37
C GLU A 106 -13.22 -6.25 -15.78
N ALA A 107 -12.40 -5.61 -16.61
CA ALA A 107 -12.09 -6.05 -17.96
C ALA A 107 -11.08 -7.20 -18.01
N LEU A 108 -10.44 -7.56 -16.89
CA LEU A 108 -9.46 -8.64 -16.84
C LEU A 108 -10.12 -9.99 -16.49
N PRO A 109 -9.60 -11.09 -17.03
CA PRO A 109 -10.01 -12.43 -16.59
C PRO A 109 -9.68 -12.62 -15.11
N SER A 110 -10.49 -13.43 -14.41
CA SER A 110 -10.42 -13.59 -12.94
C SER A 110 -9.04 -14.02 -12.43
N ASN A 111 -8.31 -14.83 -13.18
CA ASN A 111 -6.95 -15.27 -12.82
C ASN A 111 -5.89 -14.17 -12.88
N ARG A 112 -6.20 -13.06 -13.54
CA ARG A 112 -5.33 -11.86 -13.63
C ARG A 112 -5.73 -10.76 -12.65
N ARG A 113 -6.92 -10.85 -12.04
CA ARG A 113 -7.36 -9.87 -11.05
C ARG A 113 -6.49 -9.94 -9.81
N LEU A 114 -6.25 -8.79 -9.21
CA LEU A 114 -5.47 -8.65 -7.98
C LEU A 114 -6.41 -8.51 -6.78
N LYS A 115 -6.02 -9.08 -5.66
CA LYS A 115 -6.62 -8.78 -4.37
C LYS A 115 -6.02 -7.46 -3.88
N ILE A 116 -6.79 -6.38 -3.98
CA ILE A 116 -6.38 -5.04 -3.61
C ILE A 116 -7.05 -4.65 -2.31
N ALA A 117 -6.27 -4.11 -1.38
CA ALA A 117 -6.78 -3.46 -0.19
C ALA A 117 -6.21 -2.04 -0.10
N THR A 118 -6.82 -1.19 0.70
CA THR A 118 -6.30 0.13 1.02
C THR A 118 -6.49 0.43 2.49
N ILE A 119 -5.56 1.17 3.05
CA ILE A 119 -5.66 1.67 4.40
C ILE A 119 -5.05 3.06 4.47
N PHE A 120 -5.75 3.96 5.13
CA PHE A 120 -5.29 5.31 5.43
C PHE A 120 -5.97 5.80 6.70
N SER A 121 -5.29 6.66 7.43
CA SER A 121 -5.81 7.39 8.57
C SER A 121 -5.62 8.88 8.34
N TYR A 122 -6.26 9.69 9.14
CA TYR A 122 -5.93 11.10 9.21
C TYR A 122 -4.60 11.24 9.97
N ALA A 123 -3.50 11.37 9.22
CA ALA A 123 -2.38 12.15 9.71
C ALA A 123 -2.47 13.50 9.00
N PRO A 124 -2.38 14.65 9.68
CA PRO A 124 -2.29 15.92 8.99
C PRO A 124 -1.18 15.78 7.94
N ASN A 125 -1.46 16.19 6.71
CA ASN A 125 -0.43 16.40 5.72
C ASN A 125 0.41 17.57 6.23
N GLU A 126 1.25 17.33 7.20
CA GLU A 126 2.34 18.24 7.51
C GLU A 126 3.29 18.17 6.31
N ALA A 127 2.99 19.07 5.38
CA ALA A 127 4.02 19.66 4.60
C ALA A 127 5.07 20.11 5.62
N GLU A 128 6.26 19.49 5.53
CA GLU A 128 7.49 20.03 6.06
C GLU A 128 7.64 20.01 7.59
N GLU A 129 8.64 19.27 8.04
CA GLU A 129 9.35 19.46 9.29
C GLU A 129 8.68 18.99 10.60
N ASP A 130 8.40 17.69 10.77
CA ASP A 130 8.92 17.02 11.98
C ASP A 130 8.70 15.50 11.93
N PHE A 131 9.76 14.74 11.77
CA PHE A 131 9.77 13.27 11.79
C PHE A 131 9.64 12.69 13.21
N GLY A 132 8.95 13.39 14.10
CA GLY A 132 8.77 12.99 15.50
C GLY A 132 7.31 12.79 15.92
N ALA A 133 6.33 13.16 15.09
CA ALA A 133 4.94 12.90 15.40
C ALA A 133 4.61 11.45 15.01
N ASP A 134 3.84 10.79 15.85
CA ASP A 134 3.42 9.39 15.77
C ASP A 134 2.78 9.10 14.40
N GLU A 135 3.60 8.67 13.39
CA GLU A 135 3.18 8.37 12.02
C GLU A 135 2.18 7.21 11.94
N ASN A 136 1.87 6.60 13.07
CA ASN A 136 0.92 5.52 13.26
C ASN A 136 -0.38 5.98 13.93
N SER A 137 -0.86 7.19 13.68
CA SER A 137 -2.20 7.55 14.11
C SER A 137 -3.21 6.61 13.43
N GLU A 138 -3.60 5.58 14.17
CA GLU A 138 -4.60 4.58 13.77
C GLU A 138 -6.03 5.14 13.92
N SER A 139 -6.19 6.46 14.06
CA SER A 139 -7.48 7.12 14.22
C SER A 139 -8.08 7.53 12.89
N THR A 140 -9.38 7.28 12.76
CA THR A 140 -10.20 7.75 11.64
C THR A 140 -11.08 8.93 12.04
N GLU A 141 -10.99 9.41 13.29
CA GLU A 141 -11.91 10.40 13.85
C GLU A 141 -11.81 11.76 13.15
N ASP A 142 -10.60 12.12 12.69
CA ASP A 142 -10.34 13.39 12.02
C ASP A 142 -10.52 13.35 10.51
N LEU A 143 -10.91 12.19 9.93
CA LEU A 143 -11.23 12.12 8.51
C LEU A 143 -12.48 12.93 8.19
N ASP A 144 -12.45 13.70 7.08
CA ASP A 144 -13.66 14.28 6.53
C ASP A 144 -14.68 13.19 6.15
N GLN A 145 -15.97 13.53 6.21
CA GLN A 145 -17.04 12.56 5.99
C GLN A 145 -16.90 11.79 4.66
N SER A 146 -16.52 12.50 3.59
CA SER A 146 -16.34 11.89 2.26
C SER A 146 -15.18 10.87 2.23
N SER A 147 -14.13 11.11 2.99
CA SER A 147 -12.98 10.19 3.09
C SER A 147 -13.30 9.00 3.96
N ARG A 148 -14.09 9.19 5.01
CA ARG A 148 -14.61 8.11 5.86
C ARG A 148 -15.55 7.19 5.09
N ASP A 149 -16.54 7.76 4.38
CA ASP A 149 -17.48 6.99 3.55
C ASP A 149 -16.76 6.18 2.48
N PHE A 150 -15.71 6.76 1.89
CA PHE A 150 -14.89 6.04 0.92
C PHE A 150 -14.09 4.90 1.57
N LEU A 151 -13.54 5.13 2.76
CA LEU A 151 -12.83 4.08 3.50
C LEU A 151 -13.78 2.94 3.90
N ASP A 152 -14.99 3.26 4.35
CA ASP A 152 -16.03 2.27 4.66
C ASP A 152 -16.39 1.42 3.43
N MET A 153 -16.49 2.03 2.25
CA MET A 153 -16.67 1.30 0.99
C MET A 153 -15.51 0.35 0.71
N CYS A 154 -14.28 0.80 0.88
CA CYS A 154 -13.10 -0.04 0.68
C CYS A 154 -13.02 -1.19 1.70
N ILE A 155 -13.40 -0.93 2.95
CA ILE A 155 -13.49 -1.95 4.00
C ILE A 155 -14.61 -2.94 3.69
N ALA A 156 -15.74 -2.51 3.14
CA ALA A 156 -16.80 -3.40 2.70
C ALA A 156 -16.33 -4.38 1.60
N ASP A 157 -15.60 -3.87 0.58
CA ASP A 157 -14.96 -4.72 -0.44
C ASP A 157 -13.98 -5.74 0.19
N TYR A 158 -13.23 -5.31 1.21
CA TYR A 158 -12.32 -6.17 1.95
C TYR A 158 -13.06 -7.24 2.74
N ASN A 159 -14.14 -6.85 3.42
CA ASN A 159 -14.99 -7.77 4.18
C ASN A 159 -15.59 -8.86 3.28
N GLU A 160 -16.05 -8.48 2.08
CA GLU A 160 -16.53 -9.44 1.08
C GLU A 160 -15.41 -10.41 0.64
N MET A 161 -14.20 -9.87 0.41
CA MET A 161 -13.05 -10.66 -0.06
C MET A 161 -12.58 -11.70 0.95
N PHE A 162 -12.68 -11.41 2.26
CA PHE A 162 -12.08 -12.21 3.33
C PHE A 162 -13.08 -12.76 4.35
N GLY A 163 -14.38 -12.47 4.21
CA GLY A 163 -15.43 -12.94 5.13
C GLY A 163 -15.32 -12.29 6.52
N THR A 164 -14.95 -11.02 6.58
CA THR A 164 -14.80 -10.24 7.82
C THR A 164 -15.92 -9.23 8.01
N SER A 165 -15.93 -8.46 9.11
CA SER A 165 -16.96 -7.47 9.43
C SER A 165 -16.39 -6.21 10.09
N TYR A 166 -15.33 -5.67 9.49
CA TYR A 166 -14.70 -4.44 9.95
C TYR A 166 -15.45 -3.20 9.45
N ASP A 167 -15.26 -2.07 10.13
CA ASP A 167 -15.72 -0.74 9.72
C ASP A 167 -14.76 0.34 10.26
N THR A 168 -15.08 1.61 10.05
CA THR A 168 -14.25 2.75 10.47
C THR A 168 -14.40 3.15 11.93
N SER A 169 -15.16 2.41 12.77
CA SER A 169 -15.17 2.64 14.21
C SER A 169 -13.81 2.30 14.83
N ALA A 170 -13.39 3.03 15.85
CA ALA A 170 -12.01 2.98 16.37
C ALA A 170 -11.53 1.55 16.67
N GLU A 171 -12.30 0.73 17.39
CA GLU A 171 -11.93 -0.64 17.75
C GLU A 171 -11.84 -1.54 16.50
N LYS A 172 -12.84 -1.47 15.61
CA LYS A 172 -12.87 -2.31 14.42
C LYS A 172 -11.84 -1.88 13.36
N PHE A 173 -11.52 -0.59 13.29
CA PHE A 173 -10.47 -0.11 12.43
C PHE A 173 -9.09 -0.58 12.87
N GLN A 174 -8.81 -0.62 14.18
CA GLN A 174 -7.57 -1.21 14.70
C GLN A 174 -7.47 -2.70 14.37
N ASN A 175 -8.58 -3.43 14.49
CA ASN A 175 -8.62 -4.85 14.10
C ASN A 175 -8.43 -5.02 12.59
N TYR A 176 -9.03 -4.15 11.77
CA TYR A 176 -8.80 -4.08 10.33
C TYR A 176 -7.32 -3.85 10.00
N TYR A 177 -6.66 -2.88 10.65
CA TYR A 177 -5.24 -2.62 10.48
C TYR A 177 -4.38 -3.87 10.75
N LYS A 178 -4.65 -4.56 11.87
CA LYS A 178 -3.94 -5.79 12.24
C LYS A 178 -4.19 -6.91 11.23
N ASP A 179 -5.45 -7.10 10.80
CA ASP A 179 -5.83 -8.12 9.82
C ASP A 179 -5.15 -7.87 8.46
N VAL A 180 -5.17 -6.63 7.94
CA VAL A 180 -4.44 -6.21 6.72
C VAL A 180 -2.95 -6.51 6.85
N SER A 181 -2.33 -6.15 7.99
CA SER A 181 -0.92 -6.41 8.26
C SER A 181 -0.58 -7.90 8.20
N LEU A 182 -1.37 -8.73 8.86
CA LEU A 182 -1.19 -10.18 8.88
C LEU A 182 -1.40 -10.80 7.49
N ARG A 183 -2.43 -10.36 6.75
CA ARG A 183 -2.69 -10.86 5.38
C ARG A 183 -1.63 -10.42 4.38
N MET A 184 -1.08 -9.23 4.54
CA MET A 184 0.10 -8.81 3.76
C MET A 184 1.30 -9.73 4.04
N LYS A 185 1.60 -10.01 5.31
CA LYS A 185 2.67 -10.96 5.69
C LYS A 185 2.40 -12.37 5.18
N ASN A 186 1.15 -12.77 5.10
CA ASN A 186 0.69 -14.08 4.63
C ASN A 186 0.57 -14.19 3.11
N ARG A 187 0.86 -13.12 2.36
CA ARG A 187 0.71 -13.08 0.89
C ARG A 187 -0.75 -13.27 0.42
N GLU A 188 -1.74 -12.90 1.23
CA GLU A 188 -3.16 -12.99 0.86
C GLU A 188 -3.66 -11.75 0.11
N ILE A 189 -3.02 -10.61 0.30
CA ILE A 189 -3.23 -9.36 -0.45
C ILE A 189 -2.14 -9.24 -1.49
N ASP A 190 -2.50 -8.94 -2.73
CA ASP A 190 -1.58 -8.73 -3.83
C ASP A 190 -0.98 -7.31 -3.81
N LEU A 191 -1.85 -6.31 -3.68
CA LEU A 191 -1.48 -4.89 -3.70
C LEU A 191 -2.16 -4.15 -2.56
N LEU A 192 -1.37 -3.45 -1.75
CA LEU A 192 -1.86 -2.55 -0.71
C LEU A 192 -1.62 -1.10 -1.12
N ILE A 193 -2.69 -0.30 -1.26
CA ILE A 193 -2.59 1.13 -1.57
C ILE A 193 -2.56 1.91 -0.26
N VAL A 194 -1.56 2.76 -0.08
CA VAL A 194 -1.34 3.50 1.17
C VAL A 194 -0.92 4.95 0.91
N VAL A 195 -1.16 5.81 1.90
CA VAL A 195 -0.58 7.16 1.91
C VAL A 195 0.75 7.13 2.66
N ASN A 196 0.75 6.94 3.97
CA ASN A 196 1.95 6.86 4.81
C ASN A 196 2.05 5.53 5.57
N MET A 197 0.91 4.97 5.99
CA MET A 197 0.86 3.72 6.75
C MET A 197 1.60 2.60 6.02
N PHE A 198 2.25 1.72 6.75
CA PHE A 198 3.06 0.61 6.24
C PHE A 198 4.37 1.01 5.52
N LEU A 199 4.63 2.30 5.29
CA LEU A 199 5.92 2.75 4.74
C LEU A 199 7.00 2.77 5.83
N THR A 200 6.58 2.94 7.09
CA THR A 200 7.45 2.86 8.28
C THR A 200 7.03 1.67 9.14
N GLY A 201 7.92 1.11 9.92
CA GLY A 201 7.63 0.06 10.92
C GLY A 201 7.11 -1.30 10.39
N PHE A 202 6.57 -1.39 9.18
CA PHE A 202 6.05 -2.63 8.62
C PHE A 202 7.17 -3.57 8.13
N ASP A 203 7.08 -4.84 8.52
CA ASP A 203 8.03 -5.86 8.14
C ASP A 203 7.34 -7.10 7.57
N ALA A 204 7.58 -7.38 6.28
CA ALA A 204 7.06 -8.56 5.61
C ALA A 204 8.07 -9.12 4.61
N THR A 205 8.48 -10.36 4.78
CA THR A 205 9.38 -11.05 3.84
C THR A 205 8.74 -11.29 2.48
N THR A 206 7.41 -11.36 2.43
CA THR A 206 6.61 -11.50 1.23
C THR A 206 6.48 -10.22 0.41
N LEU A 207 6.79 -9.04 0.98
CA LEU A 207 6.76 -7.77 0.28
C LEU A 207 8.00 -7.62 -0.61
N ASN A 208 7.81 -7.56 -1.93
CA ASN A 208 8.90 -7.51 -2.90
C ASN A 208 8.93 -6.19 -3.70
N THR A 209 7.79 -5.58 -3.96
CA THR A 209 7.71 -4.43 -4.86
C THR A 209 7.04 -3.25 -4.19
N LEU A 210 7.66 -2.09 -4.31
CA LEU A 210 7.10 -0.80 -3.94
C LEU A 210 6.88 0.04 -5.20
N TRP A 211 5.63 0.40 -5.46
CA TRP A 211 5.23 1.38 -6.47
C TRP A 211 5.08 2.73 -5.77
N VAL A 212 5.60 3.80 -6.36
CA VAL A 212 5.63 5.12 -5.72
C VAL A 212 5.09 6.17 -6.68
N ASP A 213 3.97 6.78 -6.30
CA ASP A 213 3.43 8.00 -6.91
C ASP A 213 3.28 9.08 -5.82
N LYS A 214 4.41 9.39 -5.22
CA LYS A 214 4.50 10.39 -4.15
C LYS A 214 5.93 10.90 -4.03
N ASN A 215 6.08 12.15 -3.64
CA ASN A 215 7.40 12.73 -3.39
C ASN A 215 7.92 12.27 -2.01
N LEU A 216 8.72 11.22 -2.00
CA LEU A 216 9.40 10.74 -0.79
C LEU A 216 10.74 11.47 -0.65
N ARG A 217 11.00 12.03 0.52
CA ARG A 217 12.25 12.79 0.80
C ARG A 217 12.98 12.19 1.99
N MET A 218 14.31 12.34 1.99
CA MET A 218 15.20 12.02 3.11
C MET A 218 14.93 10.66 3.80
N HIS A 219 14.64 10.68 5.10
CA HIS A 219 14.42 9.47 5.90
C HIS A 219 13.21 8.65 5.43
N GLY A 220 12.11 9.31 5.05
CA GLY A 220 10.92 8.62 4.53
C GLY A 220 11.21 7.83 3.25
N LEU A 221 12.08 8.33 2.38
CA LEU A 221 12.54 7.62 1.18
C LEU A 221 13.34 6.37 1.55
N ILE A 222 14.30 6.49 2.48
CA ILE A 222 15.13 5.36 2.92
C ILE A 222 14.27 4.30 3.61
N GLN A 223 13.36 4.73 4.49
CA GLN A 223 12.47 3.84 5.22
C GLN A 223 11.53 3.09 4.28
N ALA A 224 10.85 3.77 3.36
CA ALA A 224 9.95 3.15 2.40
C ALA A 224 10.70 2.16 1.49
N TYR A 225 11.88 2.53 1.00
CA TYR A 225 12.67 1.67 0.11
C TYR A 225 13.21 0.45 0.83
N SER A 226 13.54 0.55 2.12
CA SER A 226 14.00 -0.58 2.92
C SER A 226 12.93 -1.65 3.15
N ARG A 227 11.63 -1.34 2.96
CA ARG A 227 10.55 -2.32 3.17
C ARG A 227 10.63 -3.52 2.22
N THR A 228 11.14 -3.31 1.01
CA THR A 228 11.26 -4.39 0.02
C THR A 228 12.52 -5.23 0.16
N ASN A 229 13.47 -4.81 1.00
CA ASN A 229 14.80 -5.43 1.10
C ASN A 229 14.87 -6.65 2.02
N ARG A 230 13.79 -7.02 2.70
CA ARG A 230 13.79 -8.23 3.53
C ARG A 230 14.05 -9.45 2.68
N ILE A 231 15.14 -10.12 2.97
CA ILE A 231 15.57 -11.34 2.27
C ILE A 231 14.71 -12.52 2.73
N LEU A 232 14.31 -13.35 1.77
CA LEU A 232 13.68 -14.64 2.04
C LEU A 232 14.57 -15.73 1.43
N ASN A 233 15.61 -16.10 2.14
CA ASN A 233 16.62 -17.08 1.69
C ASN A 233 17.17 -16.73 0.29
N SER A 234 17.54 -17.73 -0.50
CA SER A 234 17.95 -17.56 -1.90
C SER A 234 16.81 -17.20 -2.86
N ILE A 235 15.56 -17.20 -2.37
CA ILE A 235 14.34 -17.03 -3.18
C ILE A 235 14.10 -15.55 -3.51
N LYS A 236 14.34 -14.67 -2.54
CA LYS A 236 14.21 -13.22 -2.68
C LYS A 236 15.48 -12.55 -2.19
N SER A 237 16.35 -12.18 -3.11
CA SER A 237 17.63 -11.52 -2.84
C SER A 237 17.56 -9.99 -2.94
N PHE A 238 16.50 -9.44 -3.54
CA PHE A 238 16.30 -7.99 -3.71
C PHE A 238 14.81 -7.65 -3.81
N GLY A 239 14.50 -6.37 -3.60
CA GLY A 239 13.18 -5.79 -3.87
C GLY A 239 13.19 -4.91 -5.13
N ASN A 240 12.01 -4.57 -5.62
CA ASN A 240 11.81 -3.64 -6.71
C ASN A 240 11.20 -2.35 -6.21
N ILE A 241 11.64 -1.23 -6.77
CA ILE A 241 11.05 0.09 -6.55
C ILE A 241 10.76 0.67 -7.93
N VAL A 242 9.56 1.17 -8.12
CA VAL A 242 9.11 1.79 -9.36
C VAL A 242 8.47 3.13 -9.01
N CYS A 243 9.05 4.22 -9.49
CA CYS A 243 8.55 5.58 -9.29
C CYS A 243 7.89 6.11 -10.57
N PHE A 244 6.81 6.90 -10.40
CA PHE A 244 6.04 7.50 -11.49
C PHE A 244 6.15 9.03 -11.49
#